data_9aaaa51be29d23a8c15771cc09d22a9b
#
_entry.id   9aaaa51be29d23a8c15771cc09d22a9b
#
_cell.length_a   1.000
_cell.length_b   1.000
_cell.length_c   1.000
_cell.angle_alpha   90.00
_cell.angle_beta   90.00
_cell.angle_gamma   90.00
#
_symmetry.space_group_name_H-M   'P 1'
#
loop_
_entity.id
_entity.type
_entity.pdbx_description
1 polymer ?
#
loop_
_entity_poly.entity_id
_entity_poly.type
_entity_poly.pdbx_seq_one_letter_code
_entity_poly.pdbx_strand_id
1 'polypeptide(L)'
;AMCLTGTCHYLEMAPTDLEGQYSWDDAIVAAEAFSTSSANDWVLPSKDALNEMCKYVFGFLKRQCSEDGGAQSSRYFREHKYWSSSEFNVTGVSWYQDFHYGNQSGSYMFYGHYVRPVRAF
;
A
#
# COMPACT_ATOMS: atom_id res chain seq x y z
N ALA A 1 -0.95 -15.95 6.65
CA ALA A 1 -1.25 -15.65 8.03
C ALA A 1 -0.70 -14.31 8.44
N MET A 2 -1.40 -13.60 9.29
CA MET A 2 -0.86 -12.38 9.85
C MET A 2 0.33 -12.69 10.75
N CYS A 3 1.34 -11.87 10.66
CA CYS A 3 2.52 -12.02 11.49
C CYS A 3 2.23 -11.48 12.89
N LEU A 4 1.93 -12.36 13.82
CA LEU A 4 1.57 -12.00 15.19
C LEU A 4 2.77 -12.04 16.14
N THR A 5 3.89 -12.60 15.71
CA THR A 5 5.03 -12.85 16.60
C THR A 5 6.21 -11.93 16.33
N GLY A 6 6.10 -11.03 15.38
CA GLY A 6 7.18 -10.12 15.03
C GLY A 6 8.33 -10.74 14.24
N THR A 7 8.18 -12.00 13.81
CA THR A 7 9.22 -12.70 13.06
C THR A 7 8.88 -12.89 11.59
N CYS A 8 8.10 -11.99 11.04
CA CYS A 8 7.82 -12.00 9.61
C CYS A 8 9.07 -11.61 8.84
N HIS A 9 9.41 -12.40 7.83
CA HIS A 9 10.59 -12.17 7.00
C HIS A 9 10.24 -11.70 5.60
N TYR A 10 9.00 -11.90 5.15
CA TYR A 10 8.61 -11.65 3.77
C TYR A 10 7.28 -10.90 3.69
N LEU A 11 7.21 -10.04 2.68
CA LEU A 11 6.01 -9.31 2.32
C LEU A 11 5.67 -9.67 0.88
N GLU A 12 4.44 -10.10 0.66
CA GLU A 12 3.97 -10.45 -0.68
C GLU A 12 2.89 -9.44 -1.10
N MET A 13 3.07 -8.85 -2.28
CA MET A 13 2.07 -7.95 -2.87
C MET A 13 1.10 -8.76 -3.71
N ALA A 14 -0.18 -8.34 -3.73
CA ALA A 14 -1.13 -8.88 -4.69
C ALA A 14 -0.60 -8.64 -6.11
N PRO A 15 -0.90 -9.52 -7.08
CA PRO A 15 -0.36 -9.39 -8.43
C PRO A 15 -0.89 -8.18 -9.19
N THR A 16 -2.05 -7.65 -8.79
CA THR A 16 -2.66 -6.49 -9.43
C THR A 16 -3.32 -5.61 -8.38
N ASP A 17 -3.62 -4.36 -8.76
CA ASP A 17 -4.50 -3.50 -7.98
C ASP A 17 -5.89 -4.11 -7.91
N LEU A 18 -6.63 -3.81 -6.85
CA LEU A 18 -8.07 -4.02 -6.85
C LEU A 18 -8.69 -3.06 -7.87
N GLU A 19 -9.80 -3.47 -8.48
CA GLU A 19 -10.45 -2.68 -9.50
C GLU A 19 -11.09 -1.43 -8.88
N GLY A 20 -10.81 -0.27 -9.47
CA GLY A 20 -11.39 1.00 -9.06
C GLY A 20 -10.66 1.68 -7.91
N GLN A 21 -11.31 2.69 -7.37
CA GLN A 21 -10.80 3.47 -6.25
C GLN A 21 -11.74 3.31 -5.07
N TYR A 22 -11.21 3.41 -3.86
CA TYR A 22 -11.94 3.13 -2.63
C TYR A 22 -11.74 4.25 -1.63
N SER A 23 -12.77 4.55 -0.85
CA SER A 23 -12.59 5.31 0.39
C SER A 23 -11.77 4.47 1.36
N TRP A 24 -11.24 5.10 2.41
CA TRP A 24 -10.34 4.39 3.33
C TRP A 24 -11.01 3.19 4.01
N ASP A 25 -12.24 3.38 4.51
CA ASP A 25 -12.97 2.27 5.16
C ASP A 25 -13.23 1.14 4.19
N ASP A 26 -13.65 1.47 2.97
CA ASP A 26 -13.91 0.46 1.94
C ASP A 26 -12.61 -0.22 1.48
N ALA A 27 -11.50 0.52 1.47
CA ALA A 27 -10.20 -0.03 1.12
C ALA A 27 -9.77 -1.12 2.09
N ILE A 28 -9.98 -0.91 3.39
CA ILE A 28 -9.65 -1.91 4.42
C ILE A 28 -10.49 -3.18 4.18
N VAL A 29 -11.79 -3.02 4.02
CA VAL A 29 -12.71 -4.15 3.84
C VAL A 29 -12.38 -4.90 2.53
N ALA A 30 -12.15 -4.16 1.45
CA ALA A 30 -11.87 -4.76 0.15
C ALA A 30 -10.55 -5.54 0.15
N ALA A 31 -9.51 -5.02 0.81
CA ALA A 31 -8.24 -5.72 0.91
C ALA A 31 -8.37 -7.00 1.73
N GLU A 32 -9.11 -6.96 2.82
CA GLU A 32 -9.33 -8.14 3.67
C GLU A 32 -10.21 -9.18 2.97
N ALA A 33 -11.08 -8.76 2.06
CA ALA A 33 -11.92 -9.67 1.29
C ALA A 33 -11.21 -10.29 0.09
N PHE A 34 -10.05 -9.78 -0.26
CA PHE A 34 -9.27 -10.29 -1.39
C PHE A 34 -8.70 -11.67 -1.05
N SER A 35 -8.72 -12.57 -2.02
CA SER A 35 -8.12 -13.88 -1.88
C SER A 35 -7.58 -14.37 -3.21
N THR A 36 -6.61 -15.27 -3.13
CA THR A 36 -6.09 -15.98 -4.29
C THR A 36 -6.28 -17.48 -4.06
N SER A 37 -5.94 -18.30 -5.05
CA SER A 37 -6.02 -19.75 -4.89
C SER A 37 -5.08 -20.28 -3.81
N SER A 38 -4.04 -19.51 -3.44
CA SER A 38 -3.02 -19.93 -2.50
C SER A 38 -3.07 -19.22 -1.14
N ALA A 39 -3.85 -18.13 -1.01
CA ALA A 39 -3.85 -17.35 0.23
C ALA A 39 -5.15 -16.55 0.39
N ASN A 40 -5.55 -16.35 1.64
CA ASN A 40 -6.74 -15.57 1.99
C ASN A 40 -6.49 -14.64 3.19
N ASP A 41 -5.24 -14.33 3.48
CA ASP A 41 -4.84 -13.49 4.61
C ASP A 41 -4.29 -12.13 4.16
N TRP A 42 -4.89 -11.60 3.11
CA TRP A 42 -4.51 -10.30 2.54
C TRP A 42 -5.09 -9.16 3.37
N VAL A 43 -4.35 -8.07 3.43
CA VAL A 43 -4.74 -6.85 4.16
C VAL A 43 -4.30 -5.62 3.40
N LEU A 44 -4.84 -4.46 3.79
CA LEU A 44 -4.36 -3.18 3.32
C LEU A 44 -2.97 -2.94 3.94
N PRO A 45 -1.95 -2.60 3.12
CA PRO A 45 -0.60 -2.43 3.64
C PRO A 45 -0.51 -1.23 4.58
N SER A 46 0.36 -1.34 5.58
CA SER A 46 0.70 -0.20 6.42
C SER A 46 1.48 0.84 5.62
N LYS A 47 1.60 2.03 6.20
CA LYS A 47 2.42 3.11 5.64
C LYS A 47 3.83 2.62 5.31
N ASP A 48 4.46 1.92 6.25
CA ASP A 48 5.82 1.42 6.06
C ASP A 48 5.90 0.31 5.02
N ALA A 49 4.90 -0.56 4.98
CA ALA A 49 4.83 -1.61 3.96
C ALA A 49 4.69 -1.01 2.56
N LEU A 50 3.85 0.01 2.40
CA LEU A 50 3.71 0.71 1.11
C LEU A 50 5.03 1.33 0.67
N ASN A 51 5.77 1.93 1.59
CA ASN A 51 7.07 2.51 1.26
C ASN A 51 8.06 1.44 0.77
N GLU A 52 8.08 0.29 1.42
CA GLU A 52 8.91 -0.83 0.98
C GLU A 52 8.47 -1.37 -0.39
N MET A 53 7.17 -1.44 -0.64
CA MET A 53 6.63 -1.85 -1.94
C MET A 53 7.07 -0.87 -3.03
N CYS A 54 7.01 0.43 -2.77
CA CYS A 54 7.46 1.45 -3.69
C CYS A 54 8.94 1.32 -4.01
N LYS A 55 9.76 1.14 -3.00
CA LYS A 55 11.20 0.96 -3.16
C LYS A 55 11.51 -0.30 -3.97
N TYR A 56 10.82 -1.39 -3.68
CA TYR A 56 11.01 -2.65 -4.39
C TYR A 56 10.67 -2.52 -5.89
N VAL A 57 9.51 -1.92 -6.18
CA VAL A 57 9.01 -1.78 -7.55
C VAL A 57 9.94 -0.93 -8.41
N PHE A 58 10.48 0.14 -7.84
CA PHE A 58 11.38 1.04 -8.57
C PHE A 58 12.86 0.70 -8.39
N GLY A 59 13.18 -0.31 -7.59
CA GLY A 59 14.56 -0.71 -7.34
C GLY A 59 15.35 0.28 -6.48
N PHE A 60 14.65 1.07 -5.66
CA PHE A 60 15.29 2.06 -4.82
C PHE A 60 15.91 1.43 -3.58
N LEU A 61 17.07 1.95 -3.17
CA LEU A 61 17.81 1.44 -2.02
C LEU A 61 17.75 2.39 -0.82
N LYS A 62 17.23 3.60 -1.01
CA LYS A 62 17.16 4.59 0.06
C LYS A 62 16.00 4.30 1.00
N ARG A 63 16.03 4.93 2.18
CA ARG A 63 15.04 4.70 3.22
C ARG A 63 13.62 5.10 2.79
N GLN A 64 13.50 6.19 2.03
CA GLN A 64 12.23 6.69 1.52
C GLN A 64 12.21 6.61 0.01
N CYS A 65 11.10 6.17 -0.54
CA CYS A 65 10.94 6.07 -1.98
C CYS A 65 11.12 7.44 -2.65
N SER A 66 10.63 8.51 -2.01
CA SER A 66 10.74 9.87 -2.53
C SER A 66 12.18 10.40 -2.56
N GLU A 67 13.09 9.84 -1.77
CA GLU A 67 14.48 10.28 -1.71
C GLU A 67 15.24 9.99 -3.00
N ASP A 68 14.73 9.09 -3.82
CA ASP A 68 15.35 8.73 -5.10
C ASP A 68 14.75 9.50 -6.28
N GLY A 69 14.05 10.60 -6.01
CA GLY A 69 13.51 11.45 -7.05
C GLY A 69 12.17 11.02 -7.62
N GLY A 70 11.65 9.92 -7.15
CA GLY A 70 10.27 9.49 -7.33
C GLY A 70 9.84 9.14 -8.75
N ALA A 71 9.37 10.10 -9.48
CA ALA A 71 8.59 9.95 -10.70
C ALA A 71 9.16 8.96 -11.72
N GLN A 72 8.67 7.76 -11.72
CA GLN A 72 9.02 6.74 -12.69
C GLN A 72 7.80 5.91 -13.06
N SER A 73 7.69 5.59 -14.34
CA SER A 73 6.64 4.68 -14.80
C SER A 73 6.91 3.26 -14.33
N SER A 74 5.85 2.60 -13.89
CA SER A 74 5.91 1.20 -13.54
C SER A 74 4.72 0.47 -14.14
N ARG A 75 4.98 -0.69 -14.76
CA ARG A 75 3.90 -1.57 -15.23
C ARG A 75 3.23 -2.33 -14.09
N TYR A 76 3.80 -2.30 -12.87
CA TYR A 76 3.26 -3.01 -11.72
C TYR A 76 2.29 -2.17 -10.91
N PHE A 77 2.45 -0.84 -10.94
CA PHE A 77 1.61 0.09 -10.20
C PHE A 77 1.20 1.24 -11.10
N ARG A 78 0.02 1.79 -10.83
CA ARG A 78 -0.41 3.02 -11.48
C ARG A 78 0.36 4.19 -10.89
N GLU A 79 0.52 5.25 -11.65
CA GLU A 79 1.18 6.49 -11.19
C GLU A 79 0.17 7.30 -10.37
N HIS A 80 -0.36 6.72 -9.31
CA HIS A 80 -1.42 7.30 -8.49
C HIS A 80 -1.15 7.04 -7.01
N LYS A 81 -2.11 7.46 -6.19
CA LYS A 81 -2.05 7.34 -4.74
C LYS A 81 -2.70 6.04 -4.31
N TYR A 82 -2.05 5.36 -3.38
CA TYR A 82 -2.51 4.09 -2.81
C TYR A 82 -2.72 4.26 -1.32
N TRP A 83 -3.88 3.83 -0.84
CA TRP A 83 -4.20 3.86 0.59
C TRP A 83 -3.27 2.98 1.41
N SER A 84 -2.91 3.46 2.60
CA SER A 84 -2.35 2.63 3.65
C SER A 84 -3.40 2.36 4.72
N SER A 85 -3.14 1.37 5.58
CA SER A 85 -3.98 1.13 6.75
C SER A 85 -3.62 2.04 7.92
N SER A 86 -2.59 2.86 7.78
CA SER A 86 -2.08 3.72 8.87
C SER A 86 -2.84 5.04 8.92
N GLU A 87 -3.38 5.37 10.09
CA GLU A 87 -4.06 6.65 10.30
C GLU A 87 -3.03 7.76 10.46
N PHE A 88 -3.39 8.93 9.92
CA PHE A 88 -2.61 10.14 10.11
C PHE A 88 -2.91 10.72 11.48
N ASN A 89 -2.10 11.67 11.96
CA ASN A 89 -2.30 12.27 13.27
C ASN A 89 -3.39 13.37 13.29
N VAL A 90 -4.20 13.43 12.23
CA VAL A 90 -5.36 14.32 12.12
C VAL A 90 -6.60 13.45 11.95
N THR A 91 -7.65 13.74 12.71
CA THR A 91 -8.91 12.98 12.66
C THR A 91 -9.49 13.00 11.25
N GLY A 92 -9.89 11.82 10.75
CA GLY A 92 -10.49 11.69 9.43
C GLY A 92 -9.49 11.65 8.28
N VAL A 93 -8.20 11.50 8.59
CA VAL A 93 -7.11 11.49 7.60
C VAL A 93 -6.29 10.22 7.78
N SER A 94 -5.92 9.59 6.67
CA SER A 94 -5.04 8.42 6.67
C SER A 94 -3.89 8.62 5.71
N TRP A 95 -2.81 7.87 5.91
CA TRP A 95 -1.63 7.95 5.05
C TRP A 95 -1.86 7.28 3.71
N TYR A 96 -1.28 7.86 2.66
CA TYR A 96 -1.18 7.24 1.34
C TYR A 96 0.26 7.29 0.84
N GLN A 97 0.58 6.46 -0.14
CA GLN A 97 1.82 6.50 -0.89
C GLN A 97 1.51 6.91 -2.32
N ASP A 98 2.21 7.93 -2.82
CA ASP A 98 2.11 8.36 -4.20
C ASP A 98 3.16 7.59 -5.01
N PHE A 99 2.73 6.75 -5.93
CA PHE A 99 3.65 5.95 -6.74
C PHE A 99 4.14 6.70 -7.98
N HIS A 100 3.68 7.94 -8.19
CA HIS A 100 4.25 8.81 -9.21
C HIS A 100 5.48 9.56 -8.67
N TYR A 101 5.34 10.19 -7.51
CA TYR A 101 6.43 10.96 -6.89
C TYR A 101 7.18 10.22 -5.79
N GLY A 102 6.62 9.13 -5.30
CA GLY A 102 7.24 8.33 -4.26
C GLY A 102 7.02 8.82 -2.84
N ASN A 103 6.32 9.95 -2.65
CA ASN A 103 6.12 10.53 -1.33
C ASN A 103 4.93 9.90 -0.60
N GLN A 104 4.91 10.10 0.71
CA GLN A 104 3.80 9.73 1.57
C GLN A 104 3.20 10.98 2.18
N SER A 105 1.88 11.02 2.30
CA SER A 105 1.18 12.14 2.92
C SER A 105 -0.18 11.68 3.42
N GLY A 106 -0.97 12.61 3.95
CA GLY A 106 -2.31 12.34 4.44
C GLY A 106 -3.38 12.76 3.44
N SER A 107 -4.47 12.00 3.42
CA SER A 107 -5.65 12.30 2.61
C SER A 107 -6.89 12.05 3.42
N TYR A 108 -7.94 12.83 3.18
CA TYR A 108 -9.23 12.61 3.84
C TYR A 108 -9.75 11.21 3.48
N MET A 109 -10.27 10.53 4.49
CA MET A 109 -10.70 9.12 4.38
C MET A 109 -11.84 8.92 3.39
N PHE A 110 -12.59 9.97 3.05
CA PHE A 110 -13.69 9.87 2.09
C PHE A 110 -13.24 10.00 0.63
N TYR A 111 -11.98 10.39 0.37
CA TYR A 111 -11.46 10.42 -1.00
C TYR A 111 -11.19 9.00 -1.49
N GLY A 112 -11.26 8.81 -2.82
CA GLY A 112 -10.98 7.53 -3.44
C GLY A 112 -9.52 7.41 -3.86
N HIS A 113 -8.88 6.33 -3.45
CA HIS A 113 -7.53 5.99 -3.88
C HIS A 113 -7.44 4.51 -4.20
N TYR A 114 -6.35 4.10 -4.83
CA TYR A 114 -6.14 2.71 -5.24
C TYR A 114 -5.73 1.84 -4.07
N VAL A 115 -5.91 0.54 -4.24
CA VAL A 115 -5.61 -0.47 -3.22
C VAL A 115 -4.79 -1.59 -3.85
N ARG A 116 -3.66 -1.90 -3.24
CA ARG A 116 -2.88 -3.08 -3.56
C ARG A 116 -2.75 -3.90 -2.28
N PRO A 117 -3.50 -5.01 -2.15
CA PRO A 117 -3.39 -5.85 -0.95
C PRO A 117 -2.00 -6.44 -0.77
N VAL A 118 -1.67 -6.74 0.47
CA VAL A 118 -0.40 -7.31 0.87
C VAL A 118 -0.64 -8.39 1.92
N ARG A 119 0.26 -9.36 1.97
CA ARG A 119 0.28 -10.32 3.08
C ARG A 119 1.71 -10.48 3.59
N ALA A 120 1.84 -10.81 4.86
CA ALA A 120 3.13 -10.98 5.52
C ALA A 120 3.26 -12.42 6.04
N PHE A 121 4.44 -13.02 5.87
CA PHE A 121 4.69 -14.37 6.33
C PHE A 121 6.17 -14.64 6.59
#